data_f65abde437ec987bb20fb09cd758156b
#
_entry.id   f65abde437ec987bb20fb09cd758156b
#
_cell.length_a   1.000
_cell.length_b   1.000
_cell.length_c   1.000
_cell.angle_alpha   90.00
_cell.angle_beta   90.00
_cell.angle_gamma   90.00
#
_symmetry.space_group_name_H-M   'P 1'
#
loop_
_entity.id
_entity.type
_entity.pdbx_description
1 polymer ?
#
loop_
_entity_poly.entity_id
_entity_poly.type
_entity_poly.pdbx_seq_one_letter_code
_entity_poly.pdbx_strand_id
1 'polypeptide(L)'
;SQTFESWFKKNAMASQDNYGKHVSFFHGCYINYNFPRLGKDMVSVLNAIGYGVHLLEKEKCCGVALISNGLINQARKQAEANLRSVRKSIFEDKRPVVGASSTCIFTMRDEYPHLLGIDNADVRDSIELATRFIFRLLEEGNVKLKFRDDVKMKIAYHTPCHMEKLGWAYYSIALLRSIPNVNLIVLNSQCCGIAGTYGFKKENYETSQGIGASLFRQIEEVAADFVATDCETCK
;
A
#
# COMPACT_ATOMS: atom_id res chain seq x y z
N SER A 1 -7.27 20.12 -7.84
CA SER A 1 -7.37 18.66 -8.07
C SER A 1 -8.21 18.03 -6.97
N GLN A 2 -9.03 17.04 -7.32
CA GLN A 2 -9.91 16.36 -6.37
C GLN A 2 -9.10 15.31 -5.59
N THR A 3 -9.19 15.30 -4.25
CA THR A 3 -8.60 14.24 -3.43
C THR A 3 -9.31 12.90 -3.65
N PHE A 4 -8.63 11.79 -3.33
CA PHE A 4 -9.25 10.46 -3.40
C PHE A 4 -10.47 10.35 -2.48
N GLU A 5 -10.38 10.81 -1.24
CA GLU A 5 -11.49 10.78 -0.29
C GLU A 5 -12.73 11.56 -0.81
N SER A 6 -12.51 12.77 -1.35
CA SER A 6 -13.58 13.56 -1.94
C SER A 6 -14.22 12.87 -3.14
N TRP A 7 -13.40 12.25 -4.00
CA TRP A 7 -13.90 11.46 -5.13
C TRP A 7 -14.71 10.26 -4.65
N PHE A 8 -14.20 9.50 -3.67
CA PHE A 8 -14.84 8.31 -3.14
C PHE A 8 -16.23 8.63 -2.58
N LYS A 9 -16.32 9.64 -1.72
CA LYS A 9 -17.59 10.07 -1.12
C LYS A 9 -18.64 10.47 -2.18
N LYS A 10 -18.20 11.12 -3.25
CA LYS A 10 -19.09 11.59 -4.30
C LYS A 10 -19.52 10.49 -5.30
N ASN A 11 -18.62 9.57 -5.63
CA ASN A 11 -18.81 8.71 -6.81
C ASN A 11 -18.90 7.20 -6.49
N ALA A 12 -18.36 6.75 -5.36
CA ALA A 12 -18.24 5.33 -5.07
C ALA A 12 -18.98 4.88 -3.79
N MET A 13 -19.03 5.72 -2.77
CA MET A 13 -19.49 5.34 -1.43
C MET A 13 -20.88 4.70 -1.42
N ALA A 14 -21.84 5.27 -2.13
CA ALA A 14 -23.23 4.80 -2.13
C ALA A 14 -23.44 3.39 -2.69
N SER A 15 -22.51 2.90 -3.53
CA SER A 15 -22.60 1.58 -4.12
C SER A 15 -21.90 0.49 -3.30
N GLN A 16 -21.14 0.85 -2.27
CA GLN A 16 -20.32 -0.10 -1.54
C GLN A 16 -21.13 -1.04 -0.64
N ASP A 17 -22.27 -0.61 -0.16
CA ASP A 17 -23.17 -1.44 0.66
C ASP A 17 -23.90 -2.54 -0.14
N ASN A 18 -23.81 -2.51 -1.47
CA ASN A 18 -24.38 -3.55 -2.34
C ASN A 18 -23.56 -4.85 -2.36
N TYR A 19 -22.36 -4.86 -1.79
CA TYR A 19 -21.50 -6.03 -1.72
C TYR A 19 -21.78 -6.84 -0.44
N GLY A 20 -21.67 -8.15 -0.53
CA GLY A 20 -21.92 -9.05 0.62
C GLY A 20 -20.71 -9.18 1.57
N LYS A 21 -19.53 -8.74 1.14
CA LYS A 21 -18.29 -8.74 1.93
C LYS A 21 -17.67 -7.35 1.88
N HIS A 22 -17.02 -6.94 2.96
CA HIS A 22 -16.51 -5.60 3.08
C HIS A 22 -15.10 -5.56 3.64
N VAL A 23 -14.35 -4.52 3.24
CA VAL A 23 -13.06 -4.15 3.83
C VAL A 23 -13.03 -2.67 4.17
N SER A 24 -12.21 -2.27 5.12
CA SER A 24 -11.84 -0.88 5.31
C SER A 24 -10.52 -0.60 4.63
N PHE A 25 -10.48 0.43 3.80
CA PHE A 25 -9.31 0.82 3.02
C PHE A 25 -8.57 1.97 3.69
N PHE A 26 -7.35 1.67 4.15
CA PHE A 26 -6.39 2.69 4.56
C PHE A 26 -5.69 3.24 3.31
N HIS A 27 -6.10 4.42 2.86
CA HIS A 27 -5.58 5.00 1.62
C HIS A 27 -4.27 5.79 1.82
N GLY A 28 -4.01 6.28 3.04
CA GLY A 28 -2.84 7.09 3.32
C GLY A 28 -2.84 8.47 2.66
N CYS A 29 -1.84 9.28 3.02
CA CYS A 29 -1.75 10.66 2.51
C CYS A 29 -1.36 10.72 1.03
N TYR A 30 -0.47 9.82 0.56
CA TYR A 30 0.01 9.86 -0.82
C TYR A 30 -1.12 9.57 -1.82
N ILE A 31 -1.90 8.52 -1.60
CA ILE A 31 -3.05 8.20 -2.44
C ILE A 31 -4.08 9.33 -2.39
N ASN A 32 -4.32 9.89 -1.21
CA ASN A 32 -5.33 10.93 -1.07
C ASN A 32 -4.99 12.21 -1.87
N TYR A 33 -3.74 12.65 -1.79
CA TYR A 33 -3.36 13.98 -2.29
C TYR A 33 -2.53 13.94 -3.57
N ASN A 34 -1.63 12.96 -3.72
CA ASN A 34 -0.65 12.92 -4.80
C ASN A 34 -1.08 12.00 -5.95
N PHE A 35 -1.67 10.84 -5.62
CA PHE A 35 -2.03 9.85 -6.63
C PHE A 35 -3.43 9.26 -6.44
N PRO A 36 -4.51 10.07 -6.51
CA PRO A 36 -5.89 9.62 -6.32
C PRO A 36 -6.32 8.47 -7.24
N ARG A 37 -5.68 8.33 -8.40
CA ARG A 37 -5.98 7.27 -9.35
C ARG A 37 -5.72 5.89 -8.74
N LEU A 38 -4.62 5.70 -8.02
CA LEU A 38 -4.31 4.43 -7.37
C LEU A 38 -5.42 4.00 -6.40
N GLY A 39 -5.98 4.94 -5.64
CA GLY A 39 -7.12 4.66 -4.77
C GLY A 39 -8.37 4.22 -5.54
N LYS A 40 -8.64 4.87 -6.69
CA LYS A 40 -9.76 4.49 -7.56
C LYS A 40 -9.59 3.09 -8.15
N ASP A 41 -8.38 2.78 -8.62
CA ASP A 41 -8.03 1.47 -9.17
C ASP A 41 -8.15 0.40 -8.09
N MET A 42 -7.72 0.69 -6.84
CA MET A 42 -7.87 -0.23 -5.71
C MET A 42 -9.34 -0.53 -5.39
N VAL A 43 -10.20 0.51 -5.34
CA VAL A 43 -11.66 0.32 -5.18
C VAL A 43 -12.20 -0.57 -6.29
N SER A 44 -11.81 -0.33 -7.54
CA SER A 44 -12.26 -1.13 -8.69
C SER A 44 -11.84 -2.60 -8.58
N VAL A 45 -10.61 -2.87 -8.17
CA VAL A 45 -10.10 -4.24 -8.00
C VAL A 45 -10.83 -4.97 -6.87
N LEU A 46 -10.99 -4.32 -5.71
CA LEU A 46 -11.71 -4.91 -4.57
C LEU A 46 -13.18 -5.18 -4.91
N ASN A 47 -13.84 -4.25 -5.61
CA ASN A 47 -15.20 -4.45 -6.08
C ASN A 47 -15.29 -5.60 -7.11
N ALA A 48 -14.32 -5.74 -8.00
CA ALA A 48 -14.29 -6.80 -9.01
C ALA A 48 -14.18 -8.20 -8.39
N ILE A 49 -13.60 -8.32 -7.20
CA ILE A 49 -13.54 -9.56 -6.43
C ILE A 49 -14.68 -9.70 -5.41
N GLY A 50 -15.67 -8.83 -5.46
CA GLY A 50 -16.89 -8.93 -4.65
C GLY A 50 -16.83 -8.28 -3.28
N TYR A 51 -15.86 -7.40 -3.03
CA TYR A 51 -15.73 -6.68 -1.76
C TYR A 51 -16.14 -5.22 -1.89
N GLY A 52 -17.07 -4.78 -1.03
CA GLY A 52 -17.35 -3.36 -0.81
C GLY A 52 -16.23 -2.70 0.00
N VAL A 53 -15.92 -1.46 -0.34
CA VAL A 53 -14.83 -0.68 0.26
C VAL A 53 -15.40 0.41 1.15
N HIS A 54 -14.91 0.54 2.36
CA HIS A 54 -15.19 1.64 3.26
C HIS A 54 -13.89 2.36 3.61
N LEU A 55 -13.95 3.66 3.79
CA LEU A 55 -12.79 4.41 4.29
C LEU A 55 -12.80 4.41 5.82
N LEU A 56 -11.62 4.38 6.41
CA LEU A 56 -11.50 4.55 7.87
C LEU A 56 -11.96 5.94 8.29
N GLU A 57 -12.74 6.00 9.36
CA GLU A 57 -13.17 7.28 9.91
C GLU A 57 -11.98 8.07 10.45
N LYS A 58 -11.91 9.37 10.13
CA LYS A 58 -10.86 10.29 10.64
C LYS A 58 -9.44 9.78 10.43
N GLU A 59 -9.20 9.04 9.34
CA GLU A 59 -7.87 8.55 8.98
C GLU A 59 -6.84 9.69 8.96
N LYS A 60 -5.66 9.39 9.48
CA LYS A 60 -4.47 10.25 9.45
C LYS A 60 -3.36 9.58 8.66
N CYS A 61 -2.34 10.33 8.26
CA CYS A 61 -1.12 9.73 7.72
C CYS A 61 -0.60 8.64 8.67
N CYS A 62 0.00 7.58 8.14
CA CYS A 62 0.61 6.51 8.95
C CYS A 62 1.67 7.03 9.95
N GLY A 63 2.26 8.18 9.66
CA GLY A 63 3.24 8.82 10.53
C GLY A 63 4.70 8.57 10.14
N VAL A 64 4.99 7.75 9.13
CA VAL A 64 6.37 7.45 8.72
C VAL A 64 7.20 8.71 8.45
N ALA A 65 6.62 9.73 7.81
CA ALA A 65 7.30 10.99 7.55
C ALA A 65 7.65 11.76 8.85
N LEU A 66 6.81 11.66 9.86
CA LEU A 66 7.08 12.25 11.18
C LEU A 66 8.18 11.46 11.91
N ILE A 67 8.10 10.13 11.87
CA ILE A 67 9.11 9.23 12.47
C ILE A 67 10.48 9.51 11.86
N SER A 68 10.58 9.53 10.53
CA SER A 68 11.86 9.76 9.82
C SER A 68 12.46 11.16 10.06
N ASN A 69 11.67 12.12 10.50
CA ASN A 69 12.14 13.46 10.89
C ASN A 69 12.24 13.65 12.42
N GLY A 70 12.13 12.58 13.23
CA GLY A 70 12.27 12.64 14.69
C GLY A 70 11.08 13.27 15.42
N LEU A 71 9.97 13.53 14.74
CA LEU A 71 8.77 14.15 15.29
C LEU A 71 7.86 13.11 16.00
N ILE A 72 8.44 12.39 16.96
CA ILE A 72 7.84 11.19 17.59
C ILE A 72 6.51 11.49 18.27
N ASN A 73 6.40 12.61 18.98
CA ASN A 73 5.15 12.96 19.69
C ASN A 73 3.98 13.23 18.73
N GLN A 74 4.26 13.84 17.58
CA GLN A 74 3.25 14.05 16.53
C GLN A 74 2.88 12.72 15.87
N ALA A 75 3.86 11.85 15.61
CA ALA A 75 3.64 10.51 15.08
C ALA A 75 2.73 9.69 16.00
N ARG A 76 2.99 9.71 17.32
CA ARG A 76 2.12 9.04 18.32
C ARG A 76 0.66 9.49 18.25
N LYS A 77 0.41 10.79 18.18
CA LYS A 77 -0.97 11.31 18.06
C LYS A 77 -1.69 10.79 16.82
N GLN A 78 -0.98 10.71 15.68
CA GLN A 78 -1.56 10.16 14.47
C GLN A 78 -1.78 8.65 14.58
N ALA A 79 -0.83 7.91 15.12
CA ALA A 79 -0.92 6.48 15.34
C ALA A 79 -2.09 6.10 16.25
N GLU A 80 -2.27 6.79 17.38
CA GLU A 80 -3.41 6.59 18.27
C GLU A 80 -4.75 6.87 17.57
N ALA A 81 -4.82 7.92 16.76
CA ALA A 81 -6.04 8.24 16.01
C ALA A 81 -6.36 7.13 14.98
N ASN A 82 -5.35 6.67 14.25
CA ASN A 82 -5.49 5.58 13.29
C ASN A 82 -5.90 4.28 13.97
N LEU A 83 -5.27 3.89 15.08
CA LEU A 83 -5.63 2.66 15.80
C LEU A 83 -7.04 2.68 16.37
N ARG A 84 -7.54 3.84 16.82
CA ARG A 84 -8.96 3.94 17.19
C ARG A 84 -9.88 3.63 16.02
N SER A 85 -9.60 4.15 14.83
CA SER A 85 -10.39 3.90 13.64
C SER A 85 -10.26 2.44 13.14
N VAL A 86 -9.06 1.88 13.25
CA VAL A 86 -8.79 0.47 12.93
C VAL A 86 -9.57 -0.46 13.88
N ARG A 87 -9.50 -0.21 15.20
CA ARG A 87 -10.25 -1.00 16.19
C ARG A 87 -11.75 -0.95 15.96
N LYS A 88 -12.28 0.24 15.66
CA LYS A 88 -13.69 0.36 15.27
C LYS A 88 -14.02 -0.50 14.06
N SER A 89 -13.22 -0.40 13.00
CA SER A 89 -13.41 -1.21 11.79
C SER A 89 -13.43 -2.71 12.08
N ILE A 90 -12.50 -3.20 12.87
CA ILE A 90 -12.33 -4.63 13.13
C ILE A 90 -13.35 -5.16 14.14
N PHE A 91 -13.54 -4.47 15.26
CA PHE A 91 -14.33 -4.99 16.37
C PHE A 91 -15.81 -4.63 16.27
N GLU A 92 -16.16 -3.45 15.77
CA GLU A 92 -17.54 -3.02 15.62
C GLU A 92 -18.09 -3.34 14.25
N ASP A 93 -17.41 -2.89 13.18
CA ASP A 93 -17.88 -3.02 11.80
C ASP A 93 -17.55 -4.39 11.17
N LYS A 94 -16.72 -5.23 11.83
CA LYS A 94 -16.28 -6.56 11.37
C LYS A 94 -15.61 -6.55 9.99
N ARG A 95 -14.81 -5.52 9.73
CA ARG A 95 -14.10 -5.33 8.47
C ARG A 95 -12.58 -5.38 8.67
N PRO A 96 -11.85 -6.26 7.97
CA PRO A 96 -10.38 -6.20 7.95
C PRO A 96 -9.92 -4.88 7.32
N VAL A 97 -8.74 -4.42 7.69
CA VAL A 97 -8.13 -3.20 7.15
C VAL A 97 -7.10 -3.57 6.11
N VAL A 98 -7.26 -3.05 4.90
CA VAL A 98 -6.32 -3.25 3.79
C VAL A 98 -5.74 -1.91 3.34
N GLY A 99 -4.48 -1.90 2.94
CA GLY A 99 -3.83 -0.72 2.37
C GLY A 99 -3.01 -1.07 1.13
N ALA A 100 -2.74 -0.09 0.30
CA ALA A 100 -1.96 -0.30 -0.94
C ALA A 100 -0.46 -0.04 -0.76
N SER A 101 -0.04 0.56 0.36
CA SER A 101 1.34 0.94 0.62
C SER A 101 2.00 0.02 1.64
N SER A 102 3.07 -0.67 1.24
CA SER A 102 3.89 -1.46 2.16
C SER A 102 4.48 -0.61 3.29
N THR A 103 4.84 0.64 2.99
CA THR A 103 5.34 1.59 3.99
C THR A 103 4.29 1.88 5.04
N CYS A 104 3.07 2.23 4.65
CA CYS A 104 2.01 2.52 5.62
C CYS A 104 1.64 1.28 6.45
N ILE A 105 1.53 0.12 5.81
CA ILE A 105 1.19 -1.13 6.50
C ILE A 105 2.30 -1.54 7.48
N PHE A 106 3.56 -1.48 7.07
CA PHE A 106 4.69 -1.76 7.97
C PHE A 106 4.71 -0.80 9.16
N THR A 107 4.57 0.50 8.91
CA THR A 107 4.53 1.50 9.97
C THR A 107 3.44 1.20 11.00
N MET A 108 2.22 0.90 10.54
CA MET A 108 1.10 0.60 11.43
C MET A 108 1.27 -0.70 12.21
N ARG A 109 1.87 -1.73 11.60
CA ARG A 109 2.04 -3.05 12.20
C ARG A 109 3.25 -3.15 13.12
N ASP A 110 4.36 -2.54 12.73
CA ASP A 110 5.67 -2.79 13.34
C ASP A 110 6.28 -1.53 13.98
N GLU A 111 6.22 -0.37 13.33
CA GLU A 111 6.82 0.84 13.91
C GLU A 111 5.97 1.45 15.05
N TYR A 112 4.67 1.28 15.04
CA TYR A 112 3.82 1.75 16.14
C TYR A 112 4.23 1.14 17.48
N PRO A 113 4.35 -0.19 17.65
CA PRO A 113 4.81 -0.75 18.91
C PRO A 113 6.31 -0.50 19.15
N HIS A 114 7.17 -0.67 18.13
CA HIS A 114 8.61 -0.66 18.33
C HIS A 114 9.23 0.74 18.44
N LEU A 115 8.73 1.72 17.67
CA LEU A 115 9.28 3.07 17.67
C LEU A 115 8.44 4.08 18.46
N LEU A 116 7.12 3.88 18.48
CA LEU A 116 6.23 4.80 19.16
C LEU A 116 5.76 4.28 20.54
N GLY A 117 6.02 3.01 20.86
CA GLY A 117 5.58 2.38 22.11
C GLY A 117 4.05 2.28 22.23
N ILE A 118 3.35 2.14 21.11
CA ILE A 118 1.88 2.05 21.07
C ILE A 118 1.50 0.61 20.75
N ASP A 119 0.86 -0.08 21.69
CA ASP A 119 0.41 -1.45 21.52
C ASP A 119 -0.71 -1.55 20.45
N ASN A 120 -0.55 -2.50 19.56
CA ASN A 120 -1.47 -2.82 18.47
C ASN A 120 -1.67 -4.34 18.30
N ALA A 121 -1.25 -5.15 19.27
CA ALA A 121 -1.28 -6.61 19.18
C ALA A 121 -2.68 -7.14 18.91
N ASP A 122 -3.71 -6.45 19.41
CA ASP A 122 -5.12 -6.78 19.24
C ASP A 122 -5.65 -6.64 17.80
N VAL A 123 -5.01 -5.81 16.97
CA VAL A 123 -5.46 -5.51 15.59
C VAL A 123 -4.42 -5.77 14.51
N ARG A 124 -3.17 -5.98 14.91
CA ARG A 124 -2.03 -6.09 14.00
C ARG A 124 -2.27 -7.07 12.84
N ASP A 125 -2.81 -8.24 13.14
CA ASP A 125 -3.00 -9.29 12.13
C ASP A 125 -4.20 -9.06 11.21
N SER A 126 -5.06 -8.13 11.56
CA SER A 126 -6.17 -7.67 10.73
C SER A 126 -5.85 -6.46 9.85
N ILE A 127 -4.59 -6.00 9.86
CA ILE A 127 -4.07 -4.94 9.00
C ILE A 127 -3.19 -5.58 7.94
N GLU A 128 -3.61 -5.59 6.68
CA GLU A 128 -2.92 -6.27 5.60
C GLU A 128 -2.62 -5.36 4.40
N LEU A 129 -1.59 -5.74 3.64
CA LEU A 129 -1.39 -5.19 2.30
C LEU A 129 -2.44 -5.80 1.36
N ALA A 130 -3.01 -4.98 0.48
CA ALA A 130 -4.07 -5.42 -0.42
C ALA A 130 -3.63 -6.58 -1.33
N THR A 131 -2.39 -6.60 -1.80
CA THR A 131 -1.86 -7.70 -2.61
C THR A 131 -1.81 -9.02 -1.83
N ARG A 132 -1.42 -8.98 -0.54
CA ARG A 132 -1.47 -10.17 0.33
C ARG A 132 -2.92 -10.62 0.58
N PHE A 133 -3.81 -9.68 0.87
CA PHE A 133 -5.23 -9.96 1.09
C PHE A 133 -5.87 -10.65 -0.12
N ILE A 134 -5.67 -10.08 -1.33
CA ILE A 134 -6.21 -10.66 -2.57
C ILE A 134 -5.62 -12.04 -2.85
N PHE A 135 -4.29 -12.20 -2.68
CA PHE A 135 -3.64 -13.49 -2.90
C PHE A 135 -4.21 -14.59 -1.99
N ARG A 136 -4.39 -14.32 -0.70
CA ARG A 136 -4.98 -15.29 0.22
C ARG A 136 -6.39 -15.70 -0.20
N LEU A 137 -7.21 -14.75 -0.61
CA LEU A 137 -8.57 -15.04 -1.09
C LEU A 137 -8.57 -15.91 -2.34
N LEU A 138 -7.58 -15.76 -3.22
CA LEU A 138 -7.40 -16.61 -4.41
C LEU A 138 -6.99 -18.03 -4.02
N GLU A 139 -6.01 -18.19 -3.16
CA GLU A 139 -5.54 -19.50 -2.67
C GLU A 139 -6.63 -20.28 -1.91
N GLU A 140 -7.45 -19.57 -1.15
CA GLU A 140 -8.61 -20.14 -0.44
C GLU A 140 -9.78 -20.48 -1.39
N GLY A 141 -9.70 -20.13 -2.67
CA GLY A 141 -10.78 -20.32 -3.65
C GLY A 141 -12.00 -19.41 -3.44
N ASN A 142 -11.86 -18.40 -2.58
CA ASN A 142 -12.96 -17.50 -2.21
C ASN A 142 -13.28 -16.45 -3.28
N VAL A 143 -12.36 -16.20 -4.20
CA VAL A 143 -12.51 -15.25 -5.31
C VAL A 143 -11.86 -15.78 -6.58
N LYS A 144 -12.29 -15.25 -7.72
CA LYS A 144 -11.68 -15.51 -9.03
C LYS A 144 -11.33 -14.18 -9.69
N LEU A 145 -10.10 -14.07 -10.19
CA LEU A 145 -9.71 -12.94 -11.01
C LEU A 145 -10.03 -13.21 -12.47
N LYS A 146 -10.55 -12.20 -13.15
CA LYS A 146 -10.70 -12.17 -14.60
C LYS A 146 -9.69 -11.19 -15.16
N PHE A 147 -8.74 -11.71 -15.92
CA PHE A 147 -7.75 -10.88 -16.59
C PHE A 147 -8.14 -10.64 -18.04
N ARG A 148 -7.60 -9.57 -18.59
CA ARG A 148 -7.58 -9.32 -20.01
C ARG A 148 -6.45 -10.14 -20.63
N ASP A 149 -6.72 -10.82 -21.72
CA ASP A 149 -5.78 -11.67 -22.48
C ASP A 149 -5.14 -10.94 -23.67
N ASP A 150 -5.65 -9.76 -24.01
CA ASP A 150 -5.11 -8.90 -25.07
C ASP A 150 -3.93 -8.02 -24.61
N VAL A 151 -3.59 -8.02 -23.32
CA VAL A 151 -2.52 -7.19 -22.76
C VAL A 151 -1.22 -7.99 -22.68
N LYS A 152 -0.20 -7.54 -23.39
CA LYS A 152 1.17 -8.05 -23.28
C LYS A 152 2.07 -6.98 -22.73
N MET A 153 2.79 -7.27 -21.64
CA MET A 153 3.71 -6.29 -21.05
C MET A 153 4.87 -6.96 -20.33
N LYS A 154 6.00 -6.29 -20.33
CA LYS A 154 7.17 -6.61 -19.53
C LYS A 154 7.19 -5.69 -18.31
N ILE A 155 7.15 -6.28 -17.12
CA ILE A 155 7.12 -5.54 -15.85
C ILE A 155 8.41 -5.83 -15.09
N ALA A 156 9.12 -4.78 -14.67
CA ALA A 156 10.17 -4.87 -13.67
C ALA A 156 9.54 -4.65 -12.28
N TYR A 157 9.70 -5.61 -11.38
CA TYR A 157 9.18 -5.47 -10.02
C TYR A 157 10.30 -5.10 -9.04
N HIS A 158 10.14 -3.95 -8.39
CA HIS A 158 11.00 -3.50 -7.31
C HIS A 158 10.36 -3.84 -5.97
N THR A 159 11.07 -4.63 -5.14
CA THR A 159 10.69 -4.91 -3.76
C THR A 159 11.13 -3.76 -2.86
N PRO A 160 10.20 -2.95 -2.30
CA PRO A 160 10.56 -1.88 -1.38
C PRO A 160 11.10 -2.41 -0.05
N CYS A 161 11.92 -1.62 0.64
CA CYS A 161 12.53 -2.02 1.91
C CYS A 161 11.52 -2.42 3.00
N HIS A 162 10.38 -1.73 3.09
CA HIS A 162 9.32 -2.09 4.04
C HIS A 162 8.59 -3.39 3.64
N MET A 163 8.50 -3.68 2.35
CA MET A 163 7.96 -4.95 1.86
C MET A 163 8.86 -6.13 2.23
N GLU A 164 10.18 -5.94 2.15
CA GLU A 164 11.15 -6.94 2.63
C GLU A 164 11.01 -7.21 4.13
N LYS A 165 10.92 -6.13 4.93
CA LYS A 165 10.72 -6.25 6.38
C LYS A 165 9.41 -6.95 6.75
N LEU A 166 8.34 -6.76 5.97
CA LEU A 166 7.09 -7.50 6.13
C LEU A 166 7.24 -8.99 5.74
N GLY A 167 8.21 -9.35 4.90
CA GLY A 167 8.34 -10.68 4.34
C GLY A 167 7.24 -11.03 3.32
N TRP A 168 6.60 -10.04 2.71
CA TRP A 168 5.39 -10.23 1.91
C TRP A 168 5.58 -10.05 0.40
N ALA A 169 6.79 -9.85 -0.08
CA ALA A 169 7.08 -9.68 -1.51
C ALA A 169 6.53 -10.82 -2.38
N TYR A 170 6.55 -12.04 -1.86
CA TYR A 170 6.01 -13.22 -2.53
C TYR A 170 4.57 -13.02 -3.02
N TYR A 171 3.71 -12.42 -2.22
CA TYR A 171 2.29 -12.25 -2.56
C TYR A 171 2.10 -11.35 -3.78
N SER A 172 2.78 -10.22 -3.85
CA SER A 172 2.73 -9.31 -5.00
C SER A 172 3.35 -9.92 -6.25
N ILE A 173 4.48 -10.61 -6.09
CA ILE A 173 5.14 -11.33 -7.19
C ILE A 173 4.23 -12.42 -7.75
N ALA A 174 3.59 -13.21 -6.89
CA ALA A 174 2.69 -14.28 -7.32
C ALA A 174 1.45 -13.73 -8.03
N LEU A 175 0.85 -12.63 -7.53
CA LEU A 175 -0.27 -11.97 -8.20
C LEU A 175 0.12 -11.44 -9.59
N LEU A 176 1.26 -10.77 -9.71
CA LEU A 176 1.72 -10.26 -10.99
C LEU A 176 2.01 -11.39 -11.99
N ARG A 177 2.58 -12.51 -11.52
CA ARG A 177 2.82 -13.71 -12.36
C ARG A 177 1.55 -14.40 -12.80
N SER A 178 0.44 -14.25 -12.07
CA SER A 178 -0.85 -14.83 -12.44
C SER A 178 -1.56 -14.09 -13.58
N ILE A 179 -1.08 -12.89 -13.93
CA ILE A 179 -1.66 -12.10 -15.03
C ILE A 179 -1.17 -12.69 -16.37
N PRO A 180 -2.09 -13.13 -17.27
CA PRO A 180 -1.70 -13.68 -18.56
C PRO A 180 -0.85 -12.69 -19.39
N ASN A 181 0.13 -13.22 -20.10
CA ASN A 181 1.02 -12.45 -20.99
C ASN A 181 1.84 -11.34 -20.31
N VAL A 182 1.97 -11.37 -18.98
CA VAL A 182 2.93 -10.54 -18.26
C VAL A 182 4.25 -11.27 -18.14
N ASN A 183 5.31 -10.62 -18.66
CA ASN A 183 6.68 -11.04 -18.43
C ASN A 183 7.24 -10.27 -17.22
N LEU A 184 7.24 -10.92 -16.04
CA LEU A 184 7.68 -10.31 -14.80
C LEU A 184 9.16 -10.57 -14.54
N ILE A 185 9.94 -9.50 -14.40
CA ILE A 185 11.33 -9.52 -13.98
C ILE A 185 11.41 -8.92 -12.57
N VAL A 186 11.78 -9.74 -11.60
CA VAL A 186 12.00 -9.30 -10.23
C VAL A 186 13.42 -8.76 -10.12
N LEU A 187 13.53 -7.47 -9.77
CA LEU A 187 14.83 -6.81 -9.60
C LEU A 187 15.50 -7.28 -8.30
N ASN A 188 16.84 -7.24 -8.28
CA ASN A 188 17.56 -7.40 -7.04
C ASN A 188 17.19 -6.27 -6.08
N SER A 189 16.94 -6.62 -4.82
CA SER A 189 16.53 -5.65 -3.83
C SER A 189 17.59 -4.59 -3.59
N GLN A 190 17.19 -3.33 -3.73
CA GLN A 190 18.00 -2.14 -3.51
C GLN A 190 17.10 -1.01 -3.00
N CYS A 191 17.65 -0.06 -2.26
CA CYS A 191 16.90 1.10 -1.81
C CYS A 191 16.68 2.08 -2.96
N CYS A 192 15.48 2.67 -3.05
CA CYS A 192 15.18 3.76 -4.00
C CYS A 192 15.79 5.12 -3.59
N GLY A 193 16.33 5.22 -2.37
CA GLY A 193 16.96 6.43 -1.85
C GLY A 193 16.03 7.41 -1.13
N ILE A 194 14.71 7.27 -1.24
CA ILE A 194 13.76 8.27 -0.70
C ILE A 194 13.68 8.26 0.83
N ALA A 195 13.74 7.10 1.48
CA ALA A 195 13.71 6.96 2.94
C ALA A 195 12.63 7.84 3.63
N GLY A 196 11.37 7.51 3.40
CA GLY A 196 10.22 8.30 3.88
C GLY A 196 10.10 9.64 3.15
N THR A 197 10.62 10.72 3.71
CA THR A 197 10.65 12.04 3.07
C THR A 197 12.05 12.64 2.95
N TYR A 198 13.07 11.88 3.32
CA TYR A 198 14.46 12.34 3.32
C TYR A 198 14.92 12.79 1.93
N GLY A 199 14.72 11.96 0.92
CA GLY A 199 15.15 12.22 -0.45
C GLY A 199 14.34 13.29 -1.19
N PHE A 200 13.19 13.72 -0.65
CA PHE A 200 12.42 14.84 -1.20
C PHE A 200 13.00 16.21 -0.84
N LYS A 201 13.92 16.27 0.13
CA LYS A 201 14.56 17.51 0.52
C LYS A 201 15.70 17.85 -0.45
N LYS A 202 15.77 19.10 -0.87
CA LYS A 202 16.77 19.57 -1.85
C LYS A 202 18.20 19.28 -1.40
N GLU A 203 18.49 19.47 -0.13
CA GLU A 203 19.80 19.22 0.47
C GLU A 203 20.23 17.75 0.49
N ASN A 204 19.27 16.83 0.38
CA ASN A 204 19.52 15.41 0.41
C ASN A 204 19.43 14.75 -0.98
N TYR A 205 19.16 15.54 -2.03
CA TYR A 205 18.86 15.01 -3.36
C TYR A 205 19.99 14.15 -3.91
N GLU A 206 21.22 14.67 -3.90
CA GLU A 206 22.38 13.95 -4.45
C GLU A 206 22.66 12.64 -3.69
N THR A 207 22.57 12.68 -2.35
CA THR A 207 22.71 11.47 -1.53
C THR A 207 21.62 10.45 -1.85
N SER A 208 20.38 10.90 -1.99
CA SER A 208 19.24 10.06 -2.36
C SER A 208 19.44 9.40 -3.73
N GLN A 209 19.89 10.17 -4.73
CA GLN A 209 20.18 9.66 -6.06
C GLN A 209 21.33 8.64 -6.03
N GLY A 210 22.38 8.92 -5.27
CA GLY A 210 23.51 8.00 -5.09
C GLY A 210 23.10 6.65 -4.48
N ILE A 211 22.20 6.67 -3.48
CA ILE A 211 21.64 5.45 -2.86
C ILE A 211 20.79 4.68 -3.88
N GLY A 212 19.96 5.38 -4.67
CA GLY A 212 19.08 4.78 -5.66
C GLY A 212 19.77 4.29 -6.94
N ALA A 213 21.00 4.71 -7.20
CA ALA A 213 21.69 4.51 -8.48
C ALA A 213 21.78 3.05 -8.92
N SER A 214 21.93 2.11 -7.99
CA SER A 214 21.99 0.68 -8.32
C SER A 214 20.62 0.16 -8.78
N LEU A 215 19.54 0.59 -8.15
CA LEU A 215 18.18 0.25 -8.56
C LEU A 215 17.87 0.86 -9.94
N PHE A 216 18.21 2.11 -10.17
CA PHE A 216 17.94 2.80 -11.41
C PHE A 216 18.64 2.12 -12.59
N ARG A 217 19.90 1.71 -12.43
CA ARG A 217 20.62 0.93 -13.46
C ARG A 217 19.93 -0.39 -13.78
N GLN A 218 19.47 -1.14 -12.79
CA GLN A 218 18.73 -2.38 -13.02
C GLN A 218 17.45 -2.14 -13.83
N ILE A 219 16.72 -1.04 -13.53
CA ILE A 219 15.49 -0.67 -14.26
C ILE A 219 15.81 -0.36 -15.72
N GLU A 220 16.88 0.40 -15.97
CA GLU A 220 17.34 0.75 -17.33
C GLU A 220 17.78 -0.49 -18.11
N GLU A 221 18.58 -1.37 -17.51
CA GLU A 221 19.07 -2.61 -18.12
C GLU A 221 17.95 -3.58 -18.50
N VAL A 222 16.92 -3.66 -17.66
CA VAL A 222 15.75 -4.51 -17.93
C VAL A 222 14.93 -3.99 -19.08
N ALA A 223 14.89 -2.68 -19.33
CA ALA A 223 14.07 -2.03 -20.35
C ALA A 223 12.63 -2.57 -20.35
N ALA A 224 11.96 -2.50 -19.21
CA ALA A 224 10.59 -2.93 -19.04
C ALA A 224 9.61 -1.84 -19.49
N ASP A 225 8.39 -2.25 -19.90
CA ASP A 225 7.31 -1.30 -20.22
C ASP A 225 6.85 -0.54 -18.99
N PHE A 226 6.89 -1.20 -17.81
CA PHE A 226 6.48 -0.63 -16.52
C PHE A 226 7.39 -1.11 -15.40
N VAL A 227 7.50 -0.26 -14.37
CA VAL A 227 8.06 -0.64 -13.07
C VAL A 227 6.91 -0.71 -12.07
N ALA A 228 6.79 -1.86 -11.40
CA ALA A 228 5.82 -2.08 -10.34
C ALA A 228 6.51 -2.10 -8.97
N THR A 229 5.86 -1.53 -7.97
CA THR A 229 6.32 -1.53 -6.59
C THR A 229 5.13 -1.39 -5.62
N ASP A 230 5.25 -1.94 -4.41
CA ASP A 230 4.24 -1.81 -3.35
C ASP A 230 4.46 -0.58 -2.46
N CYS A 231 5.24 0.38 -2.90
CA CYS A 231 5.50 1.61 -2.16
C CYS A 231 5.36 2.81 -3.08
N GLU A 232 4.37 3.64 -2.82
CA GLU A 232 4.10 4.82 -3.62
C GLU A 232 5.20 5.90 -3.54
N THR A 233 6.03 5.87 -2.51
CA THR A 233 7.18 6.79 -2.40
C THR A 233 8.39 6.32 -3.20
N CYS A 234 8.45 5.04 -3.60
CA CYS A 234 9.47 4.52 -4.49
C CYS A 234 9.16 4.73 -5.99
N LYS A 235 7.98 5.27 -6.29
CA LYS A 235 7.47 5.51 -7.64
C LYS A 235 8.24 6.62 -8.38
#